data_6ba2d0d8953865dd75f7eb9b73f0212a
#
_entry.id   6ba2d0d8953865dd75f7eb9b73f0212a
#
_cell.length_a   1.000
_cell.length_b   1.000
_cell.length_c   1.000
_cell.angle_alpha   90.00
_cell.angle_beta   90.00
_cell.angle_gamma   90.00
#
_symmetry.space_group_name_H-M   'P 1'
#
loop_
_entity.id
_entity.type
_entity.pdbx_description
1 polymer ?
#
loop_
_entity_poly.entity_id
_entity_poly.type
_entity_poly.pdbx_seq_one_letter_code
_entity_poly.pdbx_strand_id
1 'polypeptide(L)'
;MSGRRVLALYAALLFGFAGVLCRLFYLASRTDYAARAAAQSTVTLELPARRGGFYDCMGLPLTGLEKRWLALCFPGQENYTRLYACTDTAGQELLYRSRSRAAPFLVEVDRDMTALGIPCYAASRRYAAAPLCPQLLGYLDGEGHGAAGLEKALDALLTGSGARDTLLCPVTAQGNLRTGEQVQHLQADSGAVGVRLTLSRSVQRAAEAVAAQTMTTGCILVLDVRTAALRACVSVPGFDPADPAASLEAPDSPFLNRALQAYAVGSVFKPVLAAAALEAGLAPEYDCNGAVVVDGQIFRCAGGVPHGEVDLSAALAKSCNGYFIRLGQQLGAQALLQQAQALGFGRSIGLAEGLTAQSGALPGAEELTQSGQLANFSFGQGSLLATPLQVSAMMNTIANGGVYRAPCLLDCTLDETSGEELSAFARPQAERVLTEQTAAALRTMLEQTVAEGTAQDASGLPGGAAGKTGTAQTGQFTAEGKERMNLWFAGFYPAEDPQYTIVVLQDGQTQAAVSSAAVFAQLCTALHWLG
;
A
#
# COMPACT_ATOMS: atom_id res chain seq x y z
N MET A 1 -73.04 -59.08 30.54
CA MET A 1 -72.50 -57.84 31.14
C MET A 1 -73.69 -56.87 31.40
N SER A 2 -73.83 -56.34 32.60
CA SER A 2 -74.97 -55.43 32.87
C SER A 2 -74.81 -54.11 32.12
N GLY A 3 -75.86 -53.57 31.48
CA GLY A 3 -75.85 -52.34 30.68
C GLY A 3 -75.17 -51.15 31.38
N ARG A 4 -75.22 -51.12 32.73
CA ARG A 4 -74.49 -50.10 33.53
C ARG A 4 -72.99 -50.17 33.45
N ARG A 5 -72.37 -51.37 33.30
CA ARG A 5 -70.90 -51.54 33.11
C ARG A 5 -70.42 -51.12 31.70
N VAL A 6 -71.23 -51.36 30.68
CA VAL A 6 -71.00 -50.89 29.33
C VAL A 6 -71.03 -49.39 29.25
N LEU A 7 -72.03 -48.78 29.87
CA LEU A 7 -72.17 -47.31 29.92
C LEU A 7 -71.04 -46.63 30.66
N ALA A 8 -70.62 -47.24 31.81
CA ALA A 8 -69.44 -46.73 32.55
C ALA A 8 -68.10 -46.83 31.77
N LEU A 9 -67.96 -47.93 31.02
CA LEU A 9 -66.76 -48.09 30.13
C LEU A 9 -66.78 -47.04 28.99
N TYR A 10 -67.96 -46.81 28.41
CA TYR A 10 -68.13 -45.79 27.35
C TYR A 10 -67.87 -44.37 27.84
N ALA A 11 -68.40 -44.05 29.04
CA ALA A 11 -68.10 -42.78 29.68
C ALA A 11 -66.63 -42.55 30.00
N ALA A 12 -65.94 -43.61 30.49
CA ALA A 12 -64.50 -43.54 30.79
C ALA A 12 -63.68 -43.34 29.51
N LEU A 13 -64.08 -44.01 28.39
CA LEU A 13 -63.45 -43.81 27.09
C LEU A 13 -63.66 -42.40 26.53
N LEU A 14 -64.89 -41.84 26.64
CA LEU A 14 -65.18 -40.50 26.23
C LEU A 14 -64.41 -39.46 27.03
N PHE A 15 -64.27 -39.65 28.35
CA PHE A 15 -63.49 -38.78 29.20
C PHE A 15 -61.99 -38.87 28.87
N GLY A 16 -61.49 -40.06 28.61
CA GLY A 16 -60.11 -40.26 28.15
C GLY A 16 -59.82 -39.57 26.83
N PHE A 17 -60.77 -39.71 25.87
CA PHE A 17 -60.64 -39.06 24.55
C PHE A 17 -60.75 -37.54 24.64
N ALA A 18 -61.64 -37.02 25.47
CA ALA A 18 -61.75 -35.59 25.74
C ALA A 18 -60.45 -35.04 26.38
N GLY A 19 -59.85 -35.79 27.33
CA GLY A 19 -58.55 -35.44 27.92
C GLY A 19 -57.42 -35.39 26.90
N VAL A 20 -57.37 -36.35 25.98
CA VAL A 20 -56.39 -36.34 24.88
C VAL A 20 -56.62 -35.15 23.94
N LEU A 21 -57.88 -34.86 23.57
CA LEU A 21 -58.20 -33.70 22.73
C LEU A 21 -57.83 -32.38 23.41
N CYS A 22 -58.16 -32.22 24.70
CA CYS A 22 -57.77 -31.04 25.49
C CYS A 22 -56.22 -30.92 25.55
N ARG A 23 -55.51 -32.03 25.71
CA ARG A 23 -54.06 -32.04 25.73
C ARG A 23 -53.49 -31.67 24.37
N LEU A 24 -54.02 -32.19 23.28
CA LEU A 24 -53.64 -31.84 21.91
C LEU A 24 -53.90 -30.37 21.62
N PHE A 25 -55.07 -29.87 22.00
CA PHE A 25 -55.40 -28.45 21.87
C PHE A 25 -54.46 -27.55 22.67
N TYR A 26 -54.17 -27.94 23.92
CA TYR A 26 -53.21 -27.24 24.75
C TYR A 26 -51.80 -27.21 24.13
N LEU A 27 -51.33 -28.34 23.59
CA LEU A 27 -50.05 -28.41 22.91
C LEU A 27 -50.02 -27.60 21.59
N ALA A 28 -51.12 -27.65 20.83
CA ALA A 28 -51.25 -26.91 19.57
C ALA A 28 -51.38 -25.37 19.79
N SER A 29 -51.93 -24.95 20.93
CA SER A 29 -52.07 -23.51 21.28
C SER A 29 -50.79 -22.90 21.85
N ARG A 30 -49.74 -23.69 22.16
CA ARG A 30 -48.47 -23.19 22.68
C ARG A 30 -47.57 -22.72 21.55
N THR A 31 -47.45 -21.43 21.40
CA THR A 31 -46.57 -20.79 20.41
C THR A 31 -45.07 -21.08 20.64
N ASP A 32 -44.67 -21.40 21.90
CA ASP A 32 -43.30 -21.76 22.24
C ASP A 32 -42.86 -23.10 21.62
N TYR A 33 -43.76 -24.08 21.43
CA TYR A 33 -43.42 -25.31 20.72
C TYR A 33 -43.27 -25.08 19.22
N ALA A 34 -44.12 -24.26 18.63
CA ALA A 34 -44.01 -23.90 17.22
C ALA A 34 -42.69 -23.11 16.96
N ALA A 35 -42.36 -22.17 17.84
CA ALA A 35 -41.12 -21.42 17.76
C ALA A 35 -39.86 -22.32 17.89
N ARG A 36 -39.89 -23.27 18.85
CA ARG A 36 -38.79 -24.24 19.01
C ARG A 36 -38.65 -25.17 17.80
N ALA A 37 -39.77 -25.65 17.27
CA ALA A 37 -39.78 -26.49 16.07
C ALA A 37 -39.24 -25.72 14.84
N ALA A 38 -39.64 -24.45 14.69
CA ALA A 38 -39.12 -23.58 13.66
C ALA A 38 -37.61 -23.33 13.82
N ALA A 39 -37.15 -23.07 15.05
CA ALA A 39 -35.72 -22.91 15.34
C ALA A 39 -34.88 -24.17 15.05
N GLN A 40 -35.44 -25.36 15.35
CA GLN A 40 -34.79 -26.65 15.04
C GLN A 40 -34.77 -26.99 13.55
N SER A 41 -35.67 -26.40 12.77
CA SER A 41 -35.77 -26.61 11.31
C SER A 41 -35.21 -25.45 10.49
N THR A 42 -34.50 -24.52 11.11
CA THR A 42 -33.86 -23.41 10.41
C THR A 42 -32.35 -23.52 10.55
N VAL A 43 -31.64 -23.56 9.43
CA VAL A 43 -30.17 -23.45 9.37
C VAL A 43 -29.80 -22.00 9.12
N THR A 44 -28.92 -21.50 9.96
CA THR A 44 -28.37 -20.15 9.84
C THR A 44 -27.01 -20.23 9.13
N LEU A 45 -26.87 -19.47 8.05
CA LEU A 45 -25.59 -19.32 7.33
C LEU A 45 -25.20 -17.85 7.36
N GLU A 46 -23.95 -17.58 7.67
CA GLU A 46 -23.39 -16.24 7.59
C GLU A 46 -22.75 -16.02 6.22
N LEU A 47 -23.03 -14.86 5.61
CA LEU A 47 -22.27 -14.39 4.46
C LEU A 47 -20.92 -13.82 4.93
N PRO A 48 -19.92 -13.76 4.04
CA PRO A 48 -18.66 -13.08 4.36
C PRO A 48 -18.90 -11.68 4.93
N ALA A 49 -18.15 -11.31 5.96
CA ALA A 49 -18.26 -9.97 6.55
C ALA A 49 -18.04 -8.91 5.47
N ARG A 50 -18.83 -7.84 5.52
CA ARG A 50 -18.59 -6.66 4.69
C ARG A 50 -17.34 -5.98 5.21
N ARG A 51 -16.46 -5.60 4.29
CA ARG A 51 -15.24 -4.85 4.60
C ARG A 51 -15.14 -3.69 3.65
N GLY A 52 -14.95 -2.50 4.19
CA GLY A 52 -14.80 -1.27 3.42
C GLY A 52 -13.63 -1.34 2.44
N GLY A 53 -13.80 -0.74 1.27
CA GLY A 53 -12.82 -0.71 0.20
C GLY A 53 -11.78 0.38 0.37
N PHE A 54 -10.64 0.22 -0.30
CA PHE A 54 -9.73 1.32 -0.59
C PHE A 54 -10.08 1.91 -1.95
N TYR A 55 -10.07 3.23 -2.00
CA TYR A 55 -10.37 4.01 -3.20
C TYR A 55 -9.20 4.95 -3.53
N ASP A 56 -9.01 5.24 -4.80
CA ASP A 56 -8.02 6.21 -5.23
C ASP A 56 -8.51 7.66 -5.02
N CYS A 57 -7.68 8.65 -5.34
CA CYS A 57 -8.00 10.06 -5.17
C CYS A 57 -9.19 10.56 -6.00
N MET A 58 -9.63 9.77 -7.00
CA MET A 58 -10.80 10.04 -7.85
C MET A 58 -12.02 9.20 -7.44
N GLY A 59 -11.93 8.43 -6.34
CA GLY A 59 -12.98 7.53 -5.89
C GLY A 59 -13.07 6.21 -6.67
N LEU A 60 -12.05 5.88 -7.49
CA LEU A 60 -12.01 4.59 -8.17
C LEU A 60 -11.51 3.50 -7.21
N PRO A 61 -12.15 2.34 -7.16
CA PRO A 61 -11.76 1.30 -6.22
C PRO A 61 -10.36 0.73 -6.53
N LEU A 62 -9.57 0.53 -5.48
CA LEU A 62 -8.28 -0.16 -5.49
C LEU A 62 -8.39 -1.61 -5.02
N THR A 63 -9.41 -1.89 -4.18
CA THR A 63 -9.77 -3.23 -3.71
C THR A 63 -11.24 -3.53 -4.02
N GLY A 64 -11.64 -4.80 -4.01
CA GLY A 64 -13.04 -5.19 -4.25
C GLY A 64 -13.48 -5.02 -5.70
N LEU A 65 -12.57 -4.97 -6.66
CA LEU A 65 -12.82 -4.71 -8.08
C LEU A 65 -13.62 -5.81 -8.78
N GLU A 66 -13.47 -7.05 -8.33
CA GLU A 66 -14.08 -8.21 -8.93
C GLU A 66 -15.28 -8.68 -8.09
N LYS A 67 -16.41 -8.86 -8.74
CA LYS A 67 -17.59 -9.49 -8.11
C LYS A 67 -17.42 -11.00 -8.14
N ARG A 68 -17.73 -11.64 -7.04
CA ARG A 68 -17.94 -13.09 -6.95
C ARG A 68 -19.37 -13.37 -6.55
N TRP A 69 -19.84 -14.55 -6.86
CA TRP A 69 -21.18 -14.99 -6.53
C TRP A 69 -21.11 -16.17 -5.56
N LEU A 70 -21.88 -16.12 -4.50
CA LEU A 70 -22.03 -17.20 -3.53
C LEU A 70 -23.38 -17.85 -3.76
N ALA A 71 -23.37 -19.02 -4.36
CA ALA A 71 -24.59 -19.82 -4.58
C ALA A 71 -24.94 -20.58 -3.30
N LEU A 72 -26.21 -20.47 -2.87
CA LEU A 72 -26.73 -21.25 -1.77
C LEU A 72 -27.12 -22.64 -2.27
N CYS A 73 -26.30 -23.63 -1.90
CA CYS A 73 -26.50 -25.02 -2.29
C CYS A 73 -27.33 -25.76 -1.23
N PHE A 74 -28.51 -26.22 -1.61
CA PHE A 74 -29.27 -27.21 -0.85
C PHE A 74 -28.83 -28.63 -1.25
N PRO A 75 -28.83 -29.61 -0.30
CA PRO A 75 -28.48 -30.98 -0.61
C PRO A 75 -29.34 -31.54 -1.75
N GLY A 76 -28.70 -32.22 -2.69
CA GLY A 76 -29.39 -32.85 -3.82
C GLY A 76 -28.49 -32.99 -5.04
N GLN A 77 -28.52 -34.13 -5.70
CA GLN A 77 -27.64 -34.46 -6.82
C GLN A 77 -27.77 -33.46 -7.99
N GLU A 78 -28.99 -32.98 -8.25
CA GLU A 78 -29.26 -32.02 -9.34
C GLU A 78 -28.56 -30.68 -9.09
N ASN A 79 -28.62 -30.15 -7.86
CA ASN A 79 -27.94 -28.91 -7.47
C ASN A 79 -26.43 -29.05 -7.58
N TYR A 80 -25.87 -30.16 -7.09
CA TYR A 80 -24.42 -30.42 -7.19
C TYR A 80 -23.95 -30.45 -8.64
N THR A 81 -24.70 -31.14 -9.53
CA THR A 81 -24.33 -31.23 -10.95
C THR A 81 -24.36 -29.87 -11.64
N ARG A 82 -25.37 -29.05 -11.33
CA ARG A 82 -25.50 -27.69 -11.90
C ARG A 82 -24.36 -26.77 -11.44
N LEU A 83 -24.03 -26.80 -10.14
CA LEU A 83 -22.98 -25.96 -9.55
C LEU A 83 -21.58 -26.39 -9.95
N TYR A 84 -21.36 -27.71 -10.15
CA TYR A 84 -20.04 -28.26 -10.47
C TYR A 84 -19.42 -27.67 -11.74
N ALA A 85 -20.24 -27.37 -12.74
CA ALA A 85 -19.80 -26.78 -14.00
C ALA A 85 -19.55 -25.25 -13.91
N CYS A 86 -19.96 -24.60 -12.82
CA CYS A 86 -19.92 -23.14 -12.65
C CYS A 86 -19.01 -22.70 -11.49
N THR A 87 -18.19 -23.62 -10.97
CA THR A 87 -17.27 -23.36 -9.86
C THR A 87 -15.86 -23.82 -10.21
N ASP A 88 -14.88 -23.24 -9.51
CA ASP A 88 -13.47 -23.62 -9.64
C ASP A 88 -13.14 -24.96 -8.95
N THR A 89 -11.88 -25.37 -8.98
CA THR A 89 -11.41 -26.60 -8.36
C THR A 89 -11.70 -26.67 -6.86
N ALA A 90 -11.59 -25.54 -6.14
CA ALA A 90 -11.87 -25.49 -4.70
C ALA A 90 -13.36 -25.68 -4.42
N GLY A 91 -14.23 -25.04 -5.20
CA GLY A 91 -15.68 -25.23 -5.12
C GLY A 91 -16.11 -26.64 -5.51
N GLN A 92 -15.48 -27.25 -6.53
CA GLN A 92 -15.70 -28.66 -6.90
C GLN A 92 -15.35 -29.62 -5.76
N GLU A 93 -14.24 -29.39 -5.09
CA GLU A 93 -13.83 -30.16 -3.93
C GLU A 93 -14.79 -29.96 -2.74
N LEU A 94 -15.25 -28.73 -2.50
CA LEU A 94 -16.26 -28.43 -1.49
C LEU A 94 -17.58 -29.17 -1.77
N LEU A 95 -18.07 -29.15 -3.02
CA LEU A 95 -19.26 -29.89 -3.45
C LEU A 95 -19.08 -31.39 -3.21
N TYR A 96 -17.93 -31.94 -3.59
CA TYR A 96 -17.63 -33.35 -3.39
C TYR A 96 -17.62 -33.77 -1.92
N ARG A 97 -16.94 -32.99 -1.05
CA ARG A 97 -16.90 -33.23 0.40
C ARG A 97 -18.27 -33.05 1.06
N SER A 98 -19.10 -32.18 0.50
CA SER A 98 -20.41 -31.84 1.06
C SER A 98 -21.56 -32.75 0.57
N ARG A 99 -21.29 -33.70 -0.30
CA ARG A 99 -22.32 -34.61 -0.88
C ARG A 99 -23.12 -35.42 0.14
N SER A 100 -22.60 -35.64 1.35
CA SER A 100 -23.26 -36.32 2.45
C SER A 100 -23.85 -35.42 3.51
N ARG A 101 -23.75 -34.08 3.33
CA ARG A 101 -24.33 -33.11 4.28
C ARG A 101 -25.85 -33.11 4.18
N ALA A 102 -26.50 -32.95 5.33
CA ALA A 102 -27.93 -32.74 5.45
C ALA A 102 -28.27 -31.27 5.76
N ALA A 103 -27.39 -30.32 5.41
CA ALA A 103 -27.58 -28.89 5.64
C ALA A 103 -27.12 -28.09 4.42
N PRO A 104 -27.78 -26.96 4.11
CA PRO A 104 -27.33 -26.07 3.04
C PRO A 104 -25.98 -25.46 3.36
N PHE A 105 -25.25 -25.03 2.33
CA PHE A 105 -23.96 -24.35 2.42
C PHE A 105 -23.78 -23.41 1.24
N LEU A 106 -22.78 -22.53 1.33
CA LEU A 106 -22.43 -21.59 0.26
C LEU A 106 -21.26 -22.14 -0.56
N VAL A 107 -21.32 -21.95 -1.89
CA VAL A 107 -20.23 -22.27 -2.81
C VAL A 107 -20.01 -21.08 -3.76
N GLU A 108 -18.74 -20.74 -4.01
CA GLU A 108 -18.38 -19.70 -4.98
C GLU A 108 -18.63 -20.19 -6.41
N VAL A 109 -19.27 -19.34 -7.23
CA VAL A 109 -19.59 -19.63 -8.63
C VAL A 109 -19.19 -18.45 -9.51
N ASP A 110 -18.96 -18.75 -10.80
CA ASP A 110 -18.48 -17.79 -11.80
C ASP A 110 -19.54 -16.76 -12.24
N ARG A 111 -20.82 -17.02 -11.95
CA ARG A 111 -21.95 -16.17 -12.39
C ARG A 111 -23.14 -16.26 -11.44
N ASP A 112 -24.05 -15.31 -11.58
CA ASP A 112 -25.36 -15.35 -10.91
C ASP A 112 -26.22 -16.49 -11.52
N MET A 113 -26.63 -17.42 -10.66
CA MET A 113 -27.47 -18.55 -11.03
C MET A 113 -28.92 -18.41 -10.55
N THR A 114 -29.32 -17.24 -10.06
CA THR A 114 -30.68 -16.98 -9.56
C THR A 114 -31.75 -17.29 -10.62
N ALA A 115 -31.47 -16.96 -11.89
CA ALA A 115 -32.37 -17.27 -13.00
C ALA A 115 -32.57 -18.79 -13.24
N LEU A 116 -31.66 -19.62 -12.72
CA LEU A 116 -31.73 -21.08 -12.77
C LEU A 116 -32.35 -21.69 -11.50
N GLY A 117 -32.91 -20.84 -10.62
CA GLY A 117 -33.55 -21.26 -9.38
C GLY A 117 -32.59 -21.55 -8.22
N ILE A 118 -31.32 -21.18 -8.34
CA ILE A 118 -30.31 -21.28 -7.27
C ILE A 118 -30.08 -19.90 -6.69
N PRO A 119 -30.45 -19.62 -5.42
CA PRO A 119 -30.22 -18.31 -4.81
C PRO A 119 -28.73 -17.99 -4.79
N CYS A 120 -28.35 -16.81 -5.31
CA CYS A 120 -27.00 -16.32 -5.32
C CYS A 120 -26.90 -14.97 -4.62
N TYR A 121 -25.81 -14.76 -3.92
CA TYR A 121 -25.49 -13.54 -3.19
C TYR A 121 -24.18 -12.96 -3.72
N ALA A 122 -24.21 -11.68 -4.10
CA ALA A 122 -23.02 -10.99 -4.57
C ALA A 122 -22.07 -10.74 -3.38
N ALA A 123 -20.79 -11.02 -3.58
CA ALA A 123 -19.72 -10.64 -2.69
C ALA A 123 -18.57 -10.05 -3.52
N SER A 124 -17.72 -9.25 -2.91
CA SER A 124 -16.54 -8.72 -3.57
C SER A 124 -15.34 -9.61 -3.32
N ARG A 125 -14.55 -9.90 -4.36
CA ARG A 125 -13.21 -10.44 -4.20
C ARG A 125 -12.29 -9.31 -3.78
N ARG A 126 -11.63 -9.44 -2.62
CA ARG A 126 -10.83 -8.36 -2.03
C ARG A 126 -9.70 -7.90 -2.95
N TYR A 127 -8.98 -8.83 -3.55
CA TYR A 127 -7.83 -8.56 -4.41
C TYR A 127 -8.13 -9.00 -5.84
N ALA A 128 -7.74 -8.17 -6.80
CA ALA A 128 -7.79 -8.51 -8.22
C ALA A 128 -6.64 -9.43 -8.60
N ALA A 129 -6.71 -10.06 -9.78
CA ALA A 129 -5.63 -10.89 -10.31
C ALA A 129 -4.31 -10.13 -10.51
N ALA A 130 -4.37 -8.80 -10.73
CA ALA A 130 -3.22 -7.90 -10.74
C ALA A 130 -3.41 -6.84 -9.65
N PRO A 131 -3.04 -7.14 -8.39
CA PRO A 131 -3.22 -6.22 -7.27
C PRO A 131 -2.25 -5.05 -7.37
N LEU A 132 -2.71 -3.86 -6.98
CA LEU A 132 -1.89 -2.65 -6.94
C LEU A 132 -1.24 -2.51 -5.56
N CYS A 133 0.00 -2.05 -5.51
CA CYS A 133 0.79 -1.71 -4.32
C CYS A 133 0.58 -2.66 -3.12
N PRO A 134 0.77 -3.99 -3.30
CA PRO A 134 0.43 -4.97 -2.27
C PRO A 134 1.19 -4.77 -0.95
N GLN A 135 2.42 -4.26 -0.97
CA GLN A 135 3.17 -3.96 0.25
C GLN A 135 2.60 -2.77 1.03
N LEU A 136 1.93 -1.83 0.35
CA LEU A 136 1.31 -0.67 0.99
C LEU A 136 -0.11 -0.98 1.46
N LEU A 137 -0.94 -1.55 0.59
CA LEU A 137 -2.31 -1.94 0.97
C LEU A 137 -2.30 -3.08 1.97
N GLY A 138 -1.41 -4.06 1.81
CA GLY A 138 -1.32 -5.22 2.68
C GLY A 138 -2.21 -6.38 2.25
N TYR A 139 -2.45 -7.29 3.19
CA TYR A 139 -3.25 -8.49 2.98
C TYR A 139 -4.02 -8.89 4.24
N LEU A 140 -4.99 -9.77 4.08
CA LEU A 140 -5.82 -10.31 5.16
C LEU A 140 -5.28 -11.68 5.60
N ASP A 141 -5.50 -12.01 6.85
CA ASP A 141 -5.30 -13.36 7.38
C ASP A 141 -6.46 -14.31 6.98
N GLY A 142 -6.38 -15.56 7.43
CA GLY A 142 -7.40 -16.57 7.15
C GLY A 142 -8.76 -16.31 7.80
N GLU A 143 -8.83 -15.40 8.77
CA GLU A 143 -10.06 -14.99 9.47
C GLU A 143 -10.67 -13.72 8.86
N GLY A 144 -9.96 -13.06 7.92
CA GLY A 144 -10.40 -11.86 7.22
C GLY A 144 -10.01 -10.56 7.93
N HIS A 145 -9.09 -10.62 8.91
CA HIS A 145 -8.51 -9.44 9.56
C HIS A 145 -7.26 -8.97 8.82
N GLY A 146 -6.98 -7.69 8.93
CA GLY A 146 -5.79 -7.10 8.33
C GLY A 146 -4.49 -7.59 8.96
N ALA A 147 -3.68 -8.32 8.20
CA ALA A 147 -2.40 -8.87 8.65
C ALA A 147 -1.22 -7.92 8.45
N ALA A 148 -1.24 -7.09 7.41
CA ALA A 148 -0.15 -6.17 7.06
C ALA A 148 -0.68 -4.88 6.39
N GLY A 149 0.18 -3.88 6.22
CA GLY A 149 -0.09 -2.65 5.49
C GLY A 149 -1.29 -1.86 6.01
N LEU A 150 -1.98 -1.17 5.12
CA LEU A 150 -3.21 -0.42 5.44
C LEU A 150 -4.36 -1.33 5.86
N GLU A 151 -4.43 -2.57 5.35
CA GLU A 151 -5.42 -3.54 5.81
C GLU A 151 -5.34 -3.73 7.32
N LYS A 152 -4.12 -3.83 7.87
CA LYS A 152 -3.88 -3.93 9.32
C LYS A 152 -4.08 -2.60 10.03
N ALA A 153 -3.52 -1.54 9.50
CA ALA A 153 -3.55 -0.21 10.13
C ALA A 153 -4.98 0.33 10.31
N LEU A 154 -5.87 -0.01 9.39
CA LEU A 154 -7.26 0.49 9.35
C LEU A 154 -8.29 -0.64 9.56
N ASP A 155 -7.88 -1.80 10.09
CA ASP A 155 -8.72 -3.00 10.21
C ASP A 155 -10.06 -2.70 10.90
N ALA A 156 -10.02 -2.07 12.07
CA ALA A 156 -11.21 -1.72 12.85
C ALA A 156 -12.16 -0.78 12.09
N LEU A 157 -11.62 0.16 11.30
CA LEU A 157 -12.40 1.09 10.51
C LEU A 157 -13.08 0.38 9.34
N LEU A 158 -12.33 -0.47 8.63
CA LEU A 158 -12.79 -1.21 7.46
C LEU A 158 -13.80 -2.32 7.81
N THR A 159 -13.73 -2.91 9.00
CA THR A 159 -14.64 -3.97 9.45
C THR A 159 -15.83 -3.45 10.25
N GLY A 160 -15.71 -2.26 10.87
CA GLY A 160 -16.71 -1.74 11.78
C GLY A 160 -16.96 -2.70 12.95
N SER A 161 -18.24 -3.03 13.22
CA SER A 161 -18.62 -4.00 14.25
C SER A 161 -18.34 -5.47 13.88
N GLY A 162 -17.95 -5.74 12.62
CA GLY A 162 -17.79 -7.10 12.09
C GLY A 162 -19.11 -7.85 11.89
N ALA A 163 -20.27 -7.18 12.03
CA ALA A 163 -21.57 -7.80 11.84
C ALA A 163 -21.71 -8.35 10.41
N ARG A 164 -22.30 -9.54 10.30
CA ARG A 164 -22.42 -10.29 9.04
C ARG A 164 -23.88 -10.43 8.63
N ASP A 165 -24.12 -10.33 7.35
CA ASP A 165 -25.40 -10.71 6.78
C ASP A 165 -25.66 -12.18 7.06
N THR A 166 -26.90 -12.51 7.40
CA THR A 166 -27.30 -13.84 7.80
C THR A 166 -28.40 -14.37 6.91
N LEU A 167 -28.28 -15.61 6.46
CA LEU A 167 -29.30 -16.33 5.73
C LEU A 167 -30.02 -17.30 6.67
N LEU A 168 -31.30 -17.14 6.87
CA LEU A 168 -32.14 -18.09 7.57
C LEU A 168 -32.78 -19.04 6.55
N CYS A 169 -32.33 -20.29 6.57
CA CYS A 169 -32.74 -21.33 5.64
C CYS A 169 -33.71 -22.29 6.34
N PRO A 170 -35.03 -22.20 6.13
CA PRO A 170 -35.98 -23.16 6.67
C PRO A 170 -35.82 -24.49 5.92
N VAL A 171 -35.42 -25.55 6.64
CA VAL A 171 -35.06 -26.84 6.02
C VAL A 171 -35.88 -28.00 6.57
N THR A 172 -36.01 -29.04 5.75
CA THR A 172 -36.49 -30.37 6.16
C THR A 172 -35.39 -31.13 6.90
N ALA A 173 -35.71 -32.27 7.49
CA ALA A 173 -34.73 -33.16 8.12
C ALA A 173 -33.65 -33.66 7.15
N GLN A 174 -33.92 -33.62 5.85
CA GLN A 174 -32.96 -33.98 4.79
C GLN A 174 -32.14 -32.79 4.29
N GLY A 175 -32.35 -31.59 4.88
CA GLY A 175 -31.62 -30.35 4.53
C GLY A 175 -32.15 -29.62 3.29
N ASN A 176 -33.26 -30.03 2.71
CA ASN A 176 -33.88 -29.35 1.56
C ASN A 176 -34.74 -28.17 2.05
N LEU A 177 -34.90 -27.15 1.21
CA LEU A 177 -35.80 -26.04 1.50
C LEU A 177 -37.23 -26.55 1.73
N ARG A 178 -37.89 -26.09 2.79
CA ARG A 178 -39.28 -26.45 3.10
C ARG A 178 -40.20 -25.87 2.04
N THR A 179 -41.15 -26.71 1.56
CA THR A 179 -42.12 -26.30 0.54
C THR A 179 -42.97 -25.11 1.01
N GLY A 180 -43.01 -24.08 0.17
CA GLY A 180 -43.76 -22.84 0.45
C GLY A 180 -43.05 -21.83 1.33
N GLU A 181 -41.83 -22.13 1.80
CA GLU A 181 -40.99 -21.18 2.54
C GLU A 181 -39.85 -20.63 1.66
N GLN A 182 -39.36 -19.46 2.05
CA GLN A 182 -38.24 -18.79 1.36
C GLN A 182 -37.09 -18.55 2.32
N VAL A 183 -35.88 -18.51 1.77
CA VAL A 183 -34.69 -18.08 2.52
C VAL A 183 -34.84 -16.60 2.86
N GLN A 184 -34.67 -16.27 4.13
CA GLN A 184 -34.68 -14.88 4.59
C GLN A 184 -33.25 -14.37 4.65
N HIS A 185 -32.97 -13.26 3.98
CA HIS A 185 -31.70 -12.57 4.05
C HIS A 185 -31.82 -11.41 5.06
N LEU A 186 -31.19 -11.58 6.21
CA LEU A 186 -31.10 -10.55 7.24
C LEU A 186 -29.82 -9.75 7.01
N GLN A 187 -29.97 -8.53 6.55
CA GLN A 187 -28.85 -7.62 6.35
C GLN A 187 -28.42 -7.03 7.69
N ALA A 188 -27.11 -7.02 7.93
CA ALA A 188 -26.51 -6.41 9.11
C ALA A 188 -25.84 -5.09 8.72
N ASP A 189 -26.01 -4.08 9.57
CA ASP A 189 -25.23 -2.87 9.49
C ASP A 189 -23.95 -3.05 10.31
N SER A 190 -22.83 -3.24 9.62
CA SER A 190 -21.53 -3.37 10.28
C SER A 190 -20.90 -2.02 10.64
N GLY A 191 -21.40 -0.91 10.09
CA GLY A 191 -20.74 0.39 10.18
C GLY A 191 -19.36 0.42 9.50
N ALA A 192 -19.07 -0.55 8.63
CA ALA A 192 -17.83 -0.57 7.83
C ALA A 192 -17.84 0.60 6.87
N VAL A 193 -16.69 1.28 6.74
CA VAL A 193 -16.54 2.45 5.85
C VAL A 193 -15.39 2.22 4.87
N GLY A 194 -15.52 2.80 3.68
CA GLY A 194 -14.44 2.87 2.72
C GLY A 194 -13.42 3.93 3.08
N VAL A 195 -12.21 3.82 2.54
CA VAL A 195 -11.15 4.81 2.73
C VAL A 195 -10.62 5.27 1.38
N ARG A 196 -10.76 6.58 1.12
CA ARG A 196 -10.13 7.22 -0.03
C ARG A 196 -8.69 7.57 0.32
N LEU A 197 -7.79 7.12 -0.53
CA LEU A 197 -6.35 7.39 -0.46
C LEU A 197 -5.99 8.53 -1.40
N THR A 198 -4.81 9.11 -1.21
CA THR A 198 -4.27 10.10 -2.15
C THR A 198 -3.66 9.46 -3.40
N LEU A 199 -3.52 8.14 -3.42
CA LEU A 199 -3.02 7.40 -4.60
C LEU A 199 -3.88 7.70 -5.83
N SER A 200 -3.24 7.78 -6.99
CA SER A 200 -3.90 7.79 -8.29
C SER A 200 -3.74 6.42 -8.93
N ARG A 201 -4.84 5.76 -9.23
CA ARG A 201 -4.83 4.42 -9.83
C ARG A 201 -4.10 4.39 -11.17
N SER A 202 -4.23 5.45 -11.97
CA SER A 202 -3.54 5.56 -13.26
C SER A 202 -2.03 5.75 -13.09
N VAL A 203 -1.62 6.64 -12.18
CA VAL A 203 -0.19 6.89 -11.87
C VAL A 203 0.46 5.66 -11.24
N GLN A 204 -0.24 4.99 -10.32
CA GLN A 204 0.23 3.75 -9.69
C GLN A 204 0.47 2.64 -10.73
N ARG A 205 -0.49 2.41 -11.64
CA ARG A 205 -0.35 1.42 -12.71
C ARG A 205 0.80 1.73 -13.66
N ALA A 206 0.96 3.00 -14.04
CA ALA A 206 2.07 3.42 -14.88
C ALA A 206 3.43 3.16 -14.18
N ALA A 207 3.53 3.50 -12.89
CA ALA A 207 4.75 3.27 -12.11
C ALA A 207 5.06 1.77 -11.94
N GLU A 208 4.05 0.93 -11.67
CA GLU A 208 4.21 -0.53 -11.58
C GLU A 208 4.63 -1.14 -12.92
N ALA A 209 4.04 -0.70 -14.03
CA ALA A 209 4.39 -1.19 -15.36
C ALA A 209 5.84 -0.86 -15.72
N VAL A 210 6.30 0.36 -15.39
CA VAL A 210 7.71 0.75 -15.58
C VAL A 210 8.62 -0.06 -14.67
N ALA A 211 8.29 -0.20 -13.39
CA ALA A 211 9.09 -0.97 -12.43
C ALA A 211 9.24 -2.44 -12.86
N ALA A 212 8.15 -3.07 -13.30
CA ALA A 212 8.16 -4.47 -13.76
C ALA A 212 9.06 -4.71 -14.98
N GLN A 213 9.25 -3.69 -15.83
CA GLN A 213 10.09 -3.80 -17.04
C GLN A 213 11.56 -3.46 -16.77
N THR A 214 11.85 -2.67 -15.73
CA THR A 214 13.16 -2.03 -15.59
C THR A 214 13.90 -2.34 -14.29
N MET A 215 13.21 -2.85 -13.28
CA MET A 215 13.77 -3.04 -11.94
C MET A 215 13.60 -4.48 -11.46
N THR A 216 14.60 -4.99 -10.75
CA THR A 216 14.52 -6.28 -10.04
C THR A 216 14.14 -6.08 -8.56
N THR A 217 14.82 -5.17 -7.88
CA THR A 217 14.59 -4.80 -6.48
C THR A 217 14.63 -3.28 -6.33
N GLY A 218 13.75 -2.72 -5.54
CA GLY A 218 13.72 -1.28 -5.31
C GLY A 218 12.32 -0.71 -5.09
N CYS A 219 12.20 0.60 -5.25
CA CYS A 219 10.92 1.29 -5.17
C CYS A 219 10.84 2.50 -6.09
N ILE A 220 9.61 2.87 -6.44
CA ILE A 220 9.26 4.14 -7.11
C ILE A 220 8.22 4.85 -6.25
N LEU A 221 8.47 6.12 -5.95
CA LEU A 221 7.53 7.02 -5.29
C LEU A 221 7.17 8.18 -6.22
N VAL A 222 5.90 8.55 -6.24
CA VAL A 222 5.40 9.75 -6.94
C VAL A 222 4.59 10.58 -5.97
N LEU A 223 5.00 11.83 -5.73
CA LEU A 223 4.27 12.81 -4.94
C LEU A 223 3.69 13.90 -5.86
N ASP A 224 2.55 14.41 -5.49
CA ASP A 224 2.02 15.68 -5.99
C ASP A 224 2.85 16.85 -5.40
N VAL A 225 3.38 17.72 -6.25
CA VAL A 225 4.31 18.79 -5.80
C VAL A 225 3.62 19.78 -4.86
N ARG A 226 2.37 20.13 -5.12
CA ARG A 226 1.65 21.17 -4.35
C ARG A 226 1.23 20.70 -2.97
N THR A 227 0.83 19.43 -2.85
CA THR A 227 0.17 18.88 -1.66
C THR A 227 1.02 17.89 -0.88
N ALA A 228 2.13 17.40 -1.46
CA ALA A 228 2.90 16.25 -1.00
C ALA A 228 2.06 14.95 -0.85
N ALA A 229 0.92 14.88 -1.55
CA ALA A 229 0.09 13.71 -1.59
C ALA A 229 0.79 12.58 -2.36
N LEU A 230 0.82 11.39 -1.77
CA LEU A 230 1.41 10.20 -2.41
C LEU A 230 0.49 9.72 -3.54
N ARG A 231 0.93 9.87 -4.80
CA ARG A 231 0.21 9.48 -5.99
C ARG A 231 0.51 8.05 -6.43
N ALA A 232 1.74 7.58 -6.17
CA ALA A 232 2.12 6.18 -6.36
C ALA A 232 3.18 5.76 -5.33
N CYS A 233 3.11 4.48 -4.95
CA CYS A 233 4.07 3.81 -4.08
C CYS A 233 4.28 2.38 -4.57
N VAL A 234 5.35 2.15 -5.29
CA VAL A 234 5.70 0.85 -5.85
C VAL A 234 6.88 0.27 -5.06
N SER A 235 6.82 -1.00 -4.72
CA SER A 235 7.93 -1.77 -4.17
C SER A 235 8.08 -3.07 -4.95
N VAL A 236 9.28 -3.38 -5.40
CA VAL A 236 9.58 -4.61 -6.16
C VAL A 236 10.67 -5.41 -5.45
N PRO A 237 10.56 -6.77 -5.51
CA PRO A 237 9.49 -7.56 -6.13
C PRO A 237 8.17 -7.46 -5.35
N GLY A 238 7.06 -7.71 -6.04
CA GLY A 238 5.73 -7.81 -5.45
C GLY A 238 5.39 -9.21 -4.96
N PHE A 239 4.20 -9.35 -4.36
CA PHE A 239 3.61 -10.64 -3.96
C PHE A 239 2.11 -10.63 -4.24
N ASP A 240 1.49 -11.82 -4.26
CA ASP A 240 0.04 -11.95 -4.36
C ASP A 240 -0.61 -11.84 -2.96
N PRO A 241 -1.37 -10.76 -2.67
CA PRO A 241 -2.04 -10.61 -1.39
C PRO A 241 -3.22 -11.60 -1.18
N ALA A 242 -3.67 -12.29 -2.24
CA ALA A 242 -4.67 -13.36 -2.14
C ALA A 242 -4.04 -14.70 -1.70
N ASP A 243 -2.75 -14.93 -2.01
CA ASP A 243 -1.98 -16.09 -1.56
C ASP A 243 -0.58 -15.67 -1.07
N PRO A 244 -0.49 -14.98 0.08
CA PRO A 244 0.80 -14.54 0.61
C PRO A 244 1.72 -15.72 0.96
N ALA A 245 1.16 -16.90 1.26
CA ALA A 245 1.94 -18.08 1.62
C ALA A 245 2.87 -18.53 0.49
N ALA A 246 2.47 -18.40 -0.77
CA ALA A 246 3.29 -18.72 -1.93
C ALA A 246 4.60 -17.90 -2.04
N SER A 247 4.65 -16.74 -1.37
CA SER A 247 5.80 -15.83 -1.42
C SER A 247 6.68 -15.85 -0.16
N LEU A 248 6.39 -16.69 0.85
CA LEU A 248 7.14 -16.72 2.12
C LEU A 248 8.61 -17.10 1.94
N GLU A 249 8.88 -18.04 1.04
CA GLU A 249 10.24 -18.54 0.75
C GLU A 249 10.86 -17.82 -0.48
N ALA A 250 10.16 -16.84 -1.05
CA ALA A 250 10.64 -16.14 -2.24
C ALA A 250 11.88 -15.27 -1.93
N PRO A 251 12.86 -15.20 -2.83
CA PRO A 251 14.04 -14.37 -2.65
C PRO A 251 13.67 -12.87 -2.67
N ASP A 252 14.61 -12.03 -2.25
CA ASP A 252 14.54 -10.58 -2.34
C ASP A 252 13.39 -9.93 -1.55
N SER A 253 12.87 -10.63 -0.52
CA SER A 253 11.93 -10.08 0.47
C SER A 253 10.72 -9.35 -0.15
N PRO A 254 9.80 -10.05 -0.85
CA PRO A 254 8.68 -9.43 -1.57
C PRO A 254 7.68 -8.72 -0.65
N PHE A 255 7.61 -9.07 0.64
CA PHE A 255 6.75 -8.40 1.62
C PHE A 255 7.30 -7.05 2.11
N LEU A 256 8.58 -6.78 1.84
CA LEU A 256 9.22 -5.55 2.31
C LEU A 256 8.71 -4.34 1.52
N ASN A 257 8.09 -3.39 2.21
CA ASN A 257 7.80 -2.09 1.60
C ASN A 257 9.07 -1.24 1.63
N ARG A 258 9.79 -1.22 0.52
CA ARG A 258 11.07 -0.54 0.38
C ARG A 258 10.97 0.98 0.49
N ALA A 259 9.82 1.54 0.20
CA ALA A 259 9.57 2.96 0.38
C ALA A 259 9.64 3.43 1.84
N LEU A 260 9.41 2.51 2.79
CA LEU A 260 9.38 2.76 4.22
C LEU A 260 10.70 2.42 4.94
N GLN A 261 11.66 1.80 4.25
CA GLN A 261 12.95 1.40 4.82
C GLN A 261 14.01 2.47 4.62
N ALA A 262 14.99 2.48 5.50
CA ALA A 262 16.12 3.40 5.44
C ALA A 262 17.31 2.79 4.70
N TYR A 263 17.89 3.56 3.82
CA TYR A 263 18.99 3.17 2.95
C TYR A 263 20.12 4.20 2.97
N ALA A 264 21.35 3.78 2.63
CA ALA A 264 22.44 4.69 2.31
C ALA A 264 22.05 5.53 1.09
N VAL A 265 22.25 6.85 1.18
CA VAL A 265 21.64 7.86 0.29
C VAL A 265 22.59 8.28 -0.84
N GLY A 266 23.85 8.48 -0.51
CA GLY A 266 24.84 8.97 -1.47
C GLY A 266 24.53 10.38 -1.99
N SER A 267 24.90 10.62 -3.24
CA SER A 267 24.87 11.96 -3.84
C SER A 267 23.50 12.61 -4.00
N VAL A 268 22.39 11.89 -3.77
CA VAL A 268 21.05 12.53 -3.73
C VAL A 268 20.88 13.41 -2.48
N PHE A 269 21.80 13.33 -1.52
CA PHE A 269 21.86 14.22 -0.36
C PHE A 269 22.50 15.60 -0.65
N LYS A 270 23.29 15.72 -1.73
CA LYS A 270 24.00 16.99 -2.05
C LYS A 270 23.10 18.23 -2.20
N PRO A 271 21.86 18.14 -2.67
CA PRO A 271 20.93 19.29 -2.65
C PRO A 271 20.71 19.88 -1.25
N VAL A 272 20.84 19.09 -0.16
CA VAL A 272 20.76 19.60 1.22
C VAL A 272 21.92 20.56 1.53
N LEU A 273 23.14 20.21 1.11
CA LEU A 273 24.30 21.07 1.28
C LEU A 273 24.22 22.30 0.39
N ALA A 274 23.75 22.13 -0.85
CA ALA A 274 23.54 23.25 -1.75
C ALA A 274 22.50 24.24 -1.19
N ALA A 275 21.41 23.73 -0.60
CA ALA A 275 20.44 24.54 0.11
C ALA A 275 21.07 25.33 1.26
N ALA A 276 21.82 24.64 2.14
CA ALA A 276 22.51 25.28 3.26
C ALA A 276 23.50 26.37 2.81
N ALA A 277 24.21 26.14 1.71
CA ALA A 277 25.16 27.11 1.15
C ALA A 277 24.43 28.35 0.61
N LEU A 278 23.34 28.17 -0.15
CA LEU A 278 22.56 29.27 -0.71
C LEU A 278 21.90 30.10 0.40
N GLU A 279 21.31 29.46 1.43
CA GLU A 279 20.76 30.17 2.59
C GLU A 279 21.81 30.93 3.40
N ALA A 280 23.06 30.43 3.42
CA ALA A 280 24.19 31.11 4.07
C ALA A 280 24.90 32.13 3.15
N GLY A 281 24.50 32.28 1.88
CA GLY A 281 25.15 33.15 0.91
C GLY A 281 26.57 32.69 0.54
N LEU A 282 26.85 31.38 0.64
CA LEU A 282 28.15 30.79 0.30
C LEU A 282 28.13 30.24 -1.12
N ALA A 283 29.05 30.67 -1.95
CA ALA A 283 29.23 30.15 -3.31
C ALA A 283 30.74 30.06 -3.65
N PRO A 284 31.50 29.16 -2.99
CA PRO A 284 32.93 29.06 -3.25
C PRO A 284 33.20 28.49 -4.65
N GLU A 285 34.31 28.90 -5.24
CA GLU A 285 34.92 28.20 -6.38
C GLU A 285 35.86 27.12 -5.89
N TYR A 286 36.02 26.04 -6.65
CA TYR A 286 36.87 24.92 -6.29
C TYR A 286 37.48 24.29 -7.53
N ASP A 287 38.83 24.13 -7.52
CA ASP A 287 39.52 23.35 -8.54
C ASP A 287 39.60 21.88 -8.14
N CYS A 288 38.87 21.03 -8.85
CA CYS A 288 38.73 19.63 -8.55
C CYS A 288 39.70 18.77 -9.35
N ASN A 289 40.70 18.24 -8.66
CA ASN A 289 41.69 17.32 -9.22
C ASN A 289 41.32 15.83 -9.10
N GLY A 290 40.02 15.51 -8.88
CA GLY A 290 39.48 14.14 -8.76
C GLY A 290 39.62 13.53 -7.37
N ALA A 291 40.33 14.17 -6.44
CA ALA A 291 40.46 13.72 -5.06
C ALA A 291 40.65 14.91 -4.10
N VAL A 292 40.28 14.73 -2.83
CA VAL A 292 40.57 15.67 -1.75
C VAL A 292 41.11 14.92 -0.54
N VAL A 293 42.09 15.50 0.14
CA VAL A 293 42.66 14.94 1.38
C VAL A 293 42.06 15.70 2.58
N VAL A 294 41.55 14.95 3.55
CA VAL A 294 41.06 15.45 4.83
C VAL A 294 41.74 14.64 5.94
N ASP A 295 42.53 15.27 6.76
CA ASP A 295 43.29 14.64 7.86
C ASP A 295 44.05 13.35 7.45
N GLY A 296 44.67 13.39 6.29
CA GLY A 296 45.46 12.24 5.75
C GLY A 296 44.60 11.16 5.03
N GLN A 297 43.26 11.25 5.12
CA GLN A 297 42.35 10.34 4.40
C GLN A 297 42.05 10.92 3.00
N ILE A 298 42.10 10.06 1.98
CA ILE A 298 41.87 10.44 0.58
C ILE A 298 40.42 10.12 0.21
N PHE A 299 39.66 11.15 -0.14
CA PHE A 299 38.29 11.04 -0.69
C PHE A 299 38.35 11.31 -2.21
N ARG A 300 37.70 10.47 -3.00
CA ARG A 300 37.75 10.55 -4.47
C ARG A 300 36.37 10.90 -5.06
N CYS A 301 36.39 11.64 -6.13
CA CYS A 301 35.22 11.72 -7.01
C CYS A 301 34.98 10.36 -7.68
N ALA A 302 33.79 10.16 -8.26
CA ALA A 302 33.45 8.93 -8.97
C ALA A 302 34.51 8.62 -10.04
N GLY A 303 35.08 7.42 -10.01
CA GLY A 303 36.15 7.03 -10.89
C GLY A 303 37.47 7.82 -10.74
N GLY A 304 37.58 8.71 -9.73
CA GLY A 304 38.75 9.58 -9.54
C GLY A 304 38.93 10.64 -10.63
N VAL A 305 37.86 10.96 -11.39
CA VAL A 305 37.93 11.89 -12.53
C VAL A 305 37.99 13.33 -12.04
N PRO A 306 39.00 14.13 -12.51
CA PRO A 306 39.06 15.57 -12.24
C PRO A 306 37.90 16.32 -12.92
N HIS A 307 37.28 17.28 -12.23
CA HIS A 307 36.24 18.11 -12.79
C HIS A 307 36.71 19.52 -13.20
N GLY A 308 37.98 19.89 -12.86
CA GLY A 308 38.53 21.22 -13.05
C GLY A 308 37.86 22.27 -12.15
N GLU A 309 37.87 23.52 -12.61
CA GLU A 309 37.16 24.59 -11.91
C GLU A 309 35.64 24.38 -11.91
N VAL A 310 35.05 24.38 -10.74
CA VAL A 310 33.60 24.21 -10.52
C VAL A 310 33.10 25.18 -9.47
N ASP A 311 31.98 25.80 -9.78
CA ASP A 311 31.12 26.49 -8.84
C ASP A 311 30.06 25.52 -8.24
N LEU A 312 29.13 26.01 -7.45
CA LEU A 312 28.09 25.20 -6.81
C LEU A 312 27.21 24.46 -7.85
N SER A 313 26.84 25.15 -8.94
CA SER A 313 25.99 24.57 -9.99
C SER A 313 26.69 23.44 -10.75
N ALA A 314 27.91 23.72 -11.24
CA ALA A 314 28.73 22.72 -11.94
C ALA A 314 29.10 21.55 -11.02
N ALA A 315 29.39 21.80 -9.74
CA ALA A 315 29.68 20.76 -8.76
C ALA A 315 28.46 19.87 -8.47
N LEU A 316 27.25 20.42 -8.43
CA LEU A 316 26.01 19.65 -8.27
C LEU A 316 25.76 18.81 -9.53
N ALA A 317 25.88 19.41 -10.72
CA ALA A 317 25.68 18.75 -12.01
C ALA A 317 26.66 17.58 -12.21
N LYS A 318 27.96 17.80 -11.97
CA LYS A 318 29.02 16.79 -12.07
C LYS A 318 29.12 15.88 -10.86
N SER A 319 28.29 16.11 -9.82
CA SER A 319 28.33 15.36 -8.55
C SER A 319 29.70 15.35 -7.87
N CYS A 320 30.40 16.49 -7.83
CA CYS A 320 31.79 16.62 -7.36
C CYS A 320 31.89 16.41 -5.84
N ASN A 321 32.48 15.31 -5.39
CA ASN A 321 32.66 15.02 -3.95
C ASN A 321 33.62 16.02 -3.29
N GLY A 322 34.73 16.38 -3.96
CA GLY A 322 35.70 17.32 -3.42
C GLY A 322 35.11 18.68 -3.09
N TYR A 323 34.27 19.22 -3.99
CA TYR A 323 33.55 20.47 -3.76
C TYR A 323 32.68 20.39 -2.51
N PHE A 324 31.80 19.38 -2.43
CA PHE A 324 30.85 19.23 -1.34
C PHE A 324 31.52 18.94 0.01
N ILE A 325 32.66 18.24 0.03
CA ILE A 325 33.48 18.06 1.24
C ILE A 325 33.99 19.42 1.73
N ARG A 326 34.58 20.23 0.85
CA ARG A 326 35.06 21.58 1.22
C ARG A 326 33.92 22.49 1.66
N LEU A 327 32.80 22.45 0.95
CA LEU A 327 31.62 23.21 1.32
C LEU A 327 31.11 22.80 2.71
N GLY A 328 31.04 21.48 2.99
CA GLY A 328 30.62 20.99 4.30
C GLY A 328 31.56 21.41 5.44
N GLN A 329 32.86 21.45 5.18
CA GLN A 329 33.86 21.98 6.13
C GLN A 329 33.64 23.49 6.42
N GLN A 330 33.27 24.27 5.40
CA GLN A 330 32.98 25.73 5.57
C GLN A 330 31.66 25.96 6.30
N LEU A 331 30.61 25.20 6.00
CA LEU A 331 29.30 25.31 6.65
C LEU A 331 29.32 24.83 8.11
N GLY A 332 30.10 23.76 8.37
CA GLY A 332 30.17 23.11 9.66
C GLY A 332 29.02 22.16 9.96
N ALA A 333 29.23 21.26 10.91
CA ALA A 333 28.32 20.18 11.27
C ALA A 333 26.93 20.65 11.66
N GLN A 334 26.83 21.73 12.47
CA GLN A 334 25.55 22.20 13.00
C GLN A 334 24.62 22.72 11.90
N ALA A 335 25.15 23.54 10.98
CA ALA A 335 24.35 24.08 9.86
C ALA A 335 23.85 22.96 8.95
N LEU A 336 24.68 21.96 8.67
CA LEU A 336 24.30 20.81 7.85
C LEU A 336 23.21 19.94 8.52
N LEU A 337 23.34 19.66 9.82
CA LEU A 337 22.34 18.91 10.57
C LEU A 337 21.00 19.66 10.63
N GLN A 338 21.04 20.97 10.89
CA GLN A 338 19.83 21.80 10.91
C GLN A 338 19.12 21.80 9.55
N GLN A 339 19.88 21.96 8.45
CA GLN A 339 19.30 21.94 7.11
C GLN A 339 18.73 20.57 6.74
N ALA A 340 19.45 19.48 7.09
CA ALA A 340 18.96 18.12 6.87
C ALA A 340 17.64 17.87 7.63
N GLN A 341 17.58 18.26 8.90
CA GLN A 341 16.37 18.14 9.73
C GLN A 341 15.21 18.99 9.22
N ALA A 342 15.47 20.22 8.76
CA ALA A 342 14.46 21.09 8.16
C ALA A 342 13.86 20.47 6.90
N LEU A 343 14.67 19.77 6.10
CA LEU A 343 14.24 19.05 4.90
C LEU A 343 13.69 17.63 5.18
N GLY A 344 13.47 17.27 6.46
CA GLY A 344 12.75 16.06 6.87
C GLY A 344 13.62 14.84 7.18
N PHE A 345 14.95 14.92 7.08
CA PHE A 345 15.82 13.80 7.45
C PHE A 345 15.84 13.57 8.96
N GLY A 346 16.01 12.32 9.38
CA GLY A 346 16.02 11.94 10.79
C GLY A 346 14.64 11.91 11.46
N ARG A 347 13.55 12.15 10.71
CA ARG A 347 12.16 12.11 11.21
C ARG A 347 11.40 10.95 10.59
N SER A 348 10.64 10.24 11.40
CA SER A 348 9.69 9.23 10.86
C SER A 348 8.51 9.91 10.16
N ILE A 349 8.00 9.29 9.09
CA ILE A 349 6.84 9.76 8.34
C ILE A 349 5.73 8.73 8.52
N GLY A 350 4.64 9.11 9.20
CA GLY A 350 3.46 8.28 9.37
C GLY A 350 2.54 8.39 8.16
N LEU A 351 2.16 7.25 7.58
CA LEU A 351 1.18 7.16 6.49
C LEU A 351 -0.22 6.81 7.00
N ALA A 352 -0.30 6.06 8.10
CA ALA A 352 -1.49 5.75 8.87
C ALA A 352 -1.07 5.38 10.30
N GLU A 353 -2.03 5.26 11.22
CA GLU A 353 -1.75 4.73 12.56
C GLU A 353 -1.19 3.29 12.44
N GLY A 354 -0.01 3.05 13.01
CA GLY A 354 0.69 1.77 12.89
C GLY A 354 1.40 1.50 11.54
N LEU A 355 1.32 2.43 10.58
CA LEU A 355 2.06 2.36 9.32
C LEU A 355 2.97 3.58 9.15
N THR A 356 4.21 3.44 9.60
CA THR A 356 5.19 4.53 9.66
C THR A 356 6.49 4.12 8.99
N ALA A 357 7.06 5.02 8.18
CA ALA A 357 8.39 4.86 7.64
C ALA A 357 9.44 5.01 8.74
N GLN A 358 10.57 4.33 8.59
CA GLN A 358 11.70 4.49 9.50
C GLN A 358 12.17 5.96 9.54
N SER A 359 12.75 6.37 10.67
CA SER A 359 13.32 7.71 10.81
C SER A 359 14.62 7.91 10.01
N GLY A 360 15.22 6.84 9.50
CA GLY A 360 16.58 6.88 9.03
C GLY A 360 17.58 7.12 10.16
N ALA A 361 18.77 7.56 9.81
CA ALA A 361 19.81 7.92 10.76
C ALA A 361 20.51 9.21 10.29
N LEU A 362 20.66 10.17 11.18
CA LEU A 362 21.59 11.30 11.01
C LEU A 362 22.76 11.09 11.96
N PRO A 363 24.00 11.44 11.53
CA PRO A 363 25.14 11.43 12.43
C PRO A 363 24.94 12.38 13.60
N GLY A 364 25.47 12.03 14.77
CA GLY A 364 25.46 12.90 15.93
C GLY A 364 26.40 14.11 15.72
N ALA A 365 26.11 15.24 16.38
CA ALA A 365 26.98 16.43 16.30
C ALA A 365 28.41 16.12 16.79
N GLU A 366 28.55 15.27 17.80
CA GLU A 366 29.84 14.82 18.32
C GLU A 366 30.62 13.98 17.29
N GLU A 367 29.96 13.06 16.58
CA GLU A 367 30.54 12.28 15.49
C GLU A 367 31.10 13.18 14.39
N LEU A 368 30.38 14.24 14.05
CA LEU A 368 30.78 15.21 13.01
C LEU A 368 31.90 16.17 13.43
N THR A 369 32.37 16.14 14.66
CA THR A 369 33.61 16.82 15.05
C THR A 369 34.84 16.17 14.41
N GLN A 370 34.75 14.91 14.01
CA GLN A 370 35.77 14.21 13.25
C GLN A 370 35.70 14.62 11.77
N SER A 371 36.76 15.22 11.26
CA SER A 371 36.78 15.78 9.88
C SER A 371 36.49 14.75 8.82
N GLY A 372 36.85 13.48 9.00
CA GLY A 372 36.53 12.38 8.08
C GLY A 372 35.03 12.02 8.08
N GLN A 373 34.38 12.07 9.24
CA GLN A 373 32.94 11.85 9.33
C GLN A 373 32.14 13.01 8.72
N LEU A 374 32.57 14.24 8.99
CA LEU A 374 31.98 15.41 8.34
C LEU A 374 32.16 15.37 6.82
N ALA A 375 33.34 14.93 6.35
CA ALA A 375 33.59 14.74 4.93
C ALA A 375 32.63 13.71 4.31
N ASN A 376 32.45 12.54 4.95
CA ASN A 376 31.51 11.51 4.50
C ASN A 376 30.06 12.05 4.46
N PHE A 377 29.62 12.68 5.52
CA PHE A 377 28.28 13.28 5.61
C PHE A 377 28.04 14.32 4.51
N SER A 378 29.08 15.10 4.15
CA SER A 378 29.00 16.17 3.15
C SER A 378 28.71 15.69 1.72
N PHE A 379 28.87 14.41 1.40
CA PHE A 379 28.45 13.86 0.11
C PHE A 379 27.46 12.68 0.23
N GLY A 380 26.85 12.52 1.41
CA GLY A 380 25.76 11.57 1.62
C GLY A 380 26.20 10.17 1.99
N GLN A 381 27.36 10.02 2.64
CA GLN A 381 27.93 8.75 3.09
C GLN A 381 28.10 8.74 4.61
N GLY A 382 28.74 7.70 5.14
CA GLY A 382 28.95 7.49 6.58
C GLY A 382 27.72 6.86 7.24
N SER A 383 27.34 7.36 8.42
CA SER A 383 26.19 6.87 9.20
C SER A 383 24.83 7.39 8.70
N LEU A 384 24.79 8.22 7.64
CA LEU A 384 23.57 8.75 7.07
C LEU A 384 22.73 7.66 6.40
N LEU A 385 21.51 7.45 6.90
CA LEU A 385 20.49 6.62 6.28
C LEU A 385 19.19 7.41 6.14
N ALA A 386 18.51 7.28 5.00
CA ALA A 386 17.20 7.90 4.81
C ALA A 386 16.26 6.98 4.03
N THR A 387 14.97 7.18 4.27
CA THR A 387 13.92 6.48 3.51
C THR A 387 13.66 7.18 2.19
N PRO A 388 13.19 6.45 1.16
CA PRO A 388 12.72 7.07 -0.08
C PRO A 388 11.66 8.15 0.14
N LEU A 389 10.81 8.02 1.17
CA LEU A 389 9.85 9.07 1.55
C LEU A 389 10.53 10.35 2.04
N GLN A 390 11.61 10.27 2.83
CA GLN A 390 12.37 11.46 3.24
C GLN A 390 13.06 12.14 2.06
N VAL A 391 13.66 11.35 1.16
CA VAL A 391 14.27 11.88 -0.07
C VAL A 391 13.22 12.53 -0.96
N SER A 392 12.02 11.94 -1.07
CA SER A 392 10.92 12.53 -1.84
C SER A 392 10.40 13.83 -1.22
N ALA A 393 10.30 13.92 0.11
CA ALA A 393 9.90 15.13 0.82
C ALA A 393 10.91 16.27 0.62
N MET A 394 12.21 15.99 0.70
CA MET A 394 13.28 16.96 0.41
C MET A 394 13.17 17.49 -1.02
N MET A 395 13.07 16.60 -2.01
CA MET A 395 12.97 16.99 -3.41
C MET A 395 11.66 17.73 -3.70
N ASN A 396 10.55 17.31 -3.07
CA ASN A 396 9.26 18.01 -3.17
C ASN A 396 9.33 19.43 -2.60
N THR A 397 10.06 19.64 -1.50
CA THR A 397 10.29 20.95 -0.91
C THR A 397 11.02 21.89 -1.87
N ILE A 398 11.99 21.39 -2.62
CA ILE A 398 12.70 22.16 -3.65
C ILE A 398 11.74 22.48 -4.81
N ALA A 399 11.01 21.48 -5.30
CA ALA A 399 10.11 21.61 -6.43
C ALA A 399 8.96 22.60 -6.18
N ASN A 400 8.42 22.67 -4.95
CA ASN A 400 7.28 23.52 -4.60
C ASN A 400 7.63 24.92 -4.09
N GLY A 401 8.89 25.36 -4.24
CA GLY A 401 9.31 26.71 -3.84
C GLY A 401 9.70 26.84 -2.36
N GLY A 402 10.14 25.78 -1.71
CA GLY A 402 10.75 25.82 -0.38
C GLY A 402 9.83 25.52 0.79
N VAL A 403 8.64 24.99 0.55
CA VAL A 403 7.67 24.63 1.59
C VAL A 403 7.71 23.13 1.87
N TYR A 404 8.21 22.74 3.03
CA TYR A 404 8.18 21.35 3.48
C TYR A 404 6.76 20.93 3.87
N ARG A 405 6.37 19.77 3.39
CA ARG A 405 5.19 19.01 3.84
C ARG A 405 5.59 17.54 3.90
N ALA A 406 5.25 16.89 5.00
CA ALA A 406 5.42 15.43 5.06
C ALA A 406 4.49 14.75 4.03
N PRO A 407 4.96 13.73 3.30
CA PRO A 407 4.09 12.94 2.43
C PRO A 407 2.87 12.40 3.17
N CYS A 408 1.70 12.45 2.53
CA CYS A 408 0.45 11.96 3.09
C CYS A 408 -0.24 10.98 2.16
N LEU A 409 -0.96 10.02 2.75
CA LEU A 409 -1.61 8.92 2.04
C LEU A 409 -3.13 8.88 2.22
N LEU A 410 -3.62 9.20 3.42
CA LEU A 410 -5.05 9.14 3.74
C LEU A 410 -5.74 10.45 3.36
N ASP A 411 -6.93 10.36 2.75
CA ASP A 411 -7.74 11.51 2.36
C ASP A 411 -8.99 11.64 3.22
N CYS A 412 -9.94 10.72 3.09
CA CYS A 412 -11.17 10.71 3.87
C CYS A 412 -11.73 9.30 3.99
N THR A 413 -12.72 9.13 4.88
CA THR A 413 -13.58 7.96 4.93
C THR A 413 -14.81 8.16 4.07
N LEU A 414 -15.34 7.08 3.50
CA LEU A 414 -16.48 7.08 2.59
C LEU A 414 -17.58 6.15 3.10
N ASP A 415 -18.82 6.53 2.92
CA ASP A 415 -19.93 5.58 2.98
C ASP A 415 -19.87 4.65 1.76
N GLU A 416 -19.83 3.35 2.01
CA GLU A 416 -19.70 2.32 0.95
C GLU A 416 -20.91 2.25 0.02
N THR A 417 -22.07 2.74 0.44
CA THR A 417 -23.32 2.66 -0.32
C THR A 417 -23.52 3.90 -1.17
N SER A 418 -23.38 5.08 -0.58
CA SER A 418 -23.60 6.36 -1.27
C SER A 418 -22.34 6.92 -1.94
N GLY A 419 -21.14 6.52 -1.49
CA GLY A 419 -19.87 7.10 -1.89
C GLY A 419 -19.62 8.49 -1.29
N GLU A 420 -20.46 8.94 -0.36
CA GLU A 420 -20.33 10.25 0.30
C GLU A 420 -19.15 10.28 1.27
N GLU A 421 -18.50 11.43 1.38
CA GLU A 421 -17.45 11.66 2.36
C GLU A 421 -18.02 11.77 3.76
N LEU A 422 -17.52 10.95 4.69
CA LEU A 422 -17.95 10.95 6.09
C LEU A 422 -17.04 11.82 6.96
N SER A 423 -15.72 11.67 6.83
CA SER A 423 -14.74 12.40 7.64
C SER A 423 -13.40 12.50 6.92
N ALA A 424 -12.80 13.67 6.92
CA ALA A 424 -11.47 13.89 6.37
C ALA A 424 -10.37 13.55 7.38
N PHE A 425 -9.28 12.97 6.89
CA PHE A 425 -8.06 12.80 7.69
C PHE A 425 -7.27 14.12 7.79
N ALA A 426 -6.59 14.30 8.90
CA ALA A 426 -5.75 15.47 9.10
C ALA A 426 -4.59 15.52 8.09
N ARG A 427 -4.39 16.68 7.46
CA ARG A 427 -3.27 16.89 6.55
C ARG A 427 -2.03 17.36 7.32
N PRO A 428 -0.81 16.94 6.93
CA PRO A 428 0.43 17.45 7.50
C PRO A 428 0.54 18.97 7.32
N GLN A 429 1.04 19.65 8.33
CA GLN A 429 1.27 21.07 8.28
C GLN A 429 2.37 21.42 7.28
N ALA A 430 2.23 22.59 6.68
CA ALA A 430 3.21 23.15 5.76
C ALA A 430 4.15 24.09 6.52
N GLU A 431 5.45 23.99 6.27
CA GLU A 431 6.48 24.81 6.88
C GLU A 431 7.42 25.34 5.80
N ARG A 432 7.62 26.66 5.72
CA ARG A 432 8.64 27.21 4.82
C ARG A 432 10.02 26.99 5.44
N VAL A 433 10.82 26.18 4.79
CA VAL A 433 12.17 25.80 5.26
C VAL A 433 13.29 26.25 4.33
N LEU A 434 12.93 26.72 3.13
CA LEU A 434 13.84 27.39 2.20
C LEU A 434 13.19 28.70 1.74
N THR A 435 14.03 29.70 1.43
CA THR A 435 13.57 30.90 0.72
C THR A 435 13.14 30.50 -0.71
N GLU A 436 12.24 31.30 -1.29
CA GLU A 436 11.83 31.09 -2.69
C GLU A 436 13.01 31.22 -3.65
N GLN A 437 13.94 32.11 -3.34
CA GLN A 437 15.15 32.30 -4.11
C GLN A 437 16.06 31.09 -4.09
N THR A 438 16.28 30.47 -2.92
CA THR A 438 17.06 29.25 -2.75
C THR A 438 16.41 28.09 -3.51
N ALA A 439 15.09 27.92 -3.36
CA ALA A 439 14.37 26.86 -4.07
C ALA A 439 14.44 27.03 -5.59
N ALA A 440 14.28 28.25 -6.10
CA ALA A 440 14.39 28.55 -7.52
C ALA A 440 15.82 28.28 -8.05
N ALA A 441 16.87 28.71 -7.32
CA ALA A 441 18.24 28.42 -7.70
C ALA A 441 18.54 26.90 -7.74
N LEU A 442 18.06 26.15 -6.74
CA LEU A 442 18.20 24.69 -6.72
C LEU A 442 17.47 24.01 -7.87
N ARG A 443 16.28 24.48 -8.25
CA ARG A 443 15.54 23.94 -9.42
C ARG A 443 16.39 24.09 -10.67
N THR A 444 16.92 25.28 -10.95
CA THR A 444 17.79 25.53 -12.12
C THR A 444 19.05 24.65 -12.10
N MET A 445 19.70 24.48 -10.94
CA MET A 445 20.87 23.61 -10.81
C MET A 445 20.56 22.12 -11.05
N LEU A 446 19.36 21.67 -10.62
CA LEU A 446 18.90 20.30 -10.85
C LEU A 446 18.47 20.06 -12.30
N GLU A 447 17.94 21.07 -12.99
CA GLU A 447 17.70 21.05 -14.44
C GLU A 447 19.02 20.92 -15.21
N GLN A 448 20.05 21.69 -14.82
CA GLN A 448 21.39 21.60 -15.41
C GLN A 448 22.00 20.20 -15.16
N THR A 449 21.73 19.58 -14.02
CA THR A 449 22.21 18.22 -13.72
C THR A 449 21.64 17.19 -14.73
N VAL A 450 20.39 17.38 -15.17
CA VAL A 450 19.76 16.54 -16.18
C VAL A 450 20.26 16.90 -17.59
N ALA A 451 20.39 18.18 -17.90
CA ALA A 451 20.78 18.62 -19.22
C ALA A 451 22.24 18.28 -19.59
N GLU A 452 23.16 18.49 -18.66
CA GLU A 452 24.62 18.46 -18.92
C GLU A 452 25.40 17.57 -17.93
N GLY A 453 24.77 17.11 -16.84
CA GLY A 453 25.43 16.44 -15.74
C GLY A 453 25.29 14.93 -15.75
N THR A 454 25.27 14.35 -14.55
CA THR A 454 25.23 12.88 -14.32
C THR A 454 23.87 12.26 -14.59
N ALA A 455 22.84 13.04 -14.92
CA ALA A 455 21.45 12.60 -15.06
C ALA A 455 20.92 12.69 -16.50
N GLN A 456 21.80 12.71 -17.50
CA GLN A 456 21.41 12.88 -18.92
C GLN A 456 20.44 11.81 -19.45
N ASP A 457 20.39 10.62 -18.84
CA ASP A 457 19.39 9.59 -19.17
C ASP A 457 17.93 10.07 -18.93
N ALA A 458 17.73 11.15 -18.17
CA ALA A 458 16.44 11.78 -17.94
C ALA A 458 16.22 13.02 -18.84
N SER A 459 17.11 13.31 -19.80
CA SER A 459 16.99 14.47 -20.70
C SER A 459 16.00 14.25 -21.83
N GLY A 460 15.63 15.34 -22.53
CA GLY A 460 14.77 15.28 -23.73
C GLY A 460 13.29 15.07 -23.46
N LEU A 461 12.82 15.14 -22.22
CA LEU A 461 11.41 15.03 -21.88
C LEU A 461 10.65 16.35 -22.19
N PRO A 462 9.40 16.28 -22.66
CA PRO A 462 8.56 17.47 -22.83
C PRO A 462 8.40 18.22 -21.48
N GLY A 463 8.58 19.56 -21.49
CA GLY A 463 8.54 20.38 -20.27
C GLY A 463 9.77 20.24 -19.38
N GLY A 464 10.83 19.56 -19.85
CA GLY A 464 12.07 19.36 -19.13
C GLY A 464 11.94 18.44 -17.90
N ALA A 465 13.07 18.08 -17.33
CA ALA A 465 13.17 17.35 -16.07
C ALA A 465 14.29 17.93 -15.21
N ALA A 466 14.16 17.79 -13.91
CA ALA A 466 15.18 18.20 -12.96
C ALA A 466 15.40 17.07 -11.93
N GLY A 467 16.63 16.86 -11.51
CA GLY A 467 16.89 15.82 -10.53
C GLY A 467 18.37 15.56 -10.27
N LYS A 468 18.61 14.60 -9.38
CA LYS A 468 19.94 14.20 -8.94
C LYS A 468 20.07 12.68 -8.90
N THR A 469 21.14 12.17 -9.48
CA THR A 469 21.55 10.79 -9.33
C THR A 469 22.28 10.56 -8.00
N GLY A 470 22.20 9.35 -7.49
CA GLY A 470 22.98 8.90 -6.34
C GLY A 470 23.44 7.47 -6.49
N THR A 471 24.65 7.21 -6.07
CA THR A 471 25.19 5.87 -5.91
C THR A 471 25.75 5.80 -4.49
N ALA A 472 25.20 4.90 -3.69
CA ALA A 472 25.62 4.74 -2.30
C ALA A 472 26.15 3.33 -2.07
N GLN A 473 27.30 3.23 -1.42
CA GLN A 473 27.86 1.99 -0.94
C GLN A 473 27.01 1.42 0.19
N THR A 474 26.78 0.12 0.18
CA THR A 474 26.00 -0.56 1.22
C THR A 474 26.88 -1.27 2.24
N GLY A 475 28.15 -1.49 1.92
CA GLY A 475 29.03 -2.36 2.68
C GLY A 475 28.69 -3.84 2.60
N GLN A 476 27.72 -4.21 1.75
CA GLN A 476 27.34 -5.60 1.49
C GLN A 476 27.98 -6.09 0.19
N PHE A 477 28.41 -7.34 0.19
CA PHE A 477 29.10 -7.94 -0.94
C PHE A 477 28.40 -9.21 -1.41
N THR A 478 28.51 -9.50 -2.70
CA THR A 478 28.09 -10.79 -3.25
C THR A 478 29.09 -11.88 -2.86
N ALA A 479 28.76 -13.14 -3.12
CA ALA A 479 29.69 -14.26 -2.92
C ALA A 479 30.98 -14.12 -3.73
N GLU A 480 30.92 -13.40 -4.88
CA GLU A 480 32.06 -13.12 -5.76
C GLU A 480 32.86 -11.87 -5.35
N GLY A 481 32.52 -11.25 -4.20
CA GLY A 481 33.23 -10.08 -3.66
C GLY A 481 32.90 -8.75 -4.34
N LYS A 482 31.81 -8.66 -5.13
CA LYS A 482 31.32 -7.39 -5.69
C LYS A 482 30.47 -6.67 -4.67
N GLU A 483 30.73 -5.39 -4.44
CA GLU A 483 29.94 -4.57 -3.54
C GLU A 483 28.55 -4.30 -4.12
N ARG A 484 27.52 -4.41 -3.27
CA ARG A 484 26.15 -4.02 -3.58
C ARG A 484 25.98 -2.52 -3.35
N MET A 485 25.32 -1.86 -4.28
CA MET A 485 25.11 -0.41 -4.28
C MET A 485 23.62 -0.09 -4.25
N ASN A 486 23.25 1.01 -3.63
CA ASN A 486 21.95 1.63 -3.79
C ASN A 486 22.05 2.68 -4.89
N LEU A 487 21.23 2.50 -5.94
CA LEU A 487 21.22 3.37 -7.10
C LEU A 487 19.97 4.24 -7.07
N TRP A 488 20.17 5.55 -6.94
CA TRP A 488 19.11 6.50 -6.76
C TRP A 488 18.95 7.43 -7.97
N PHE A 489 17.70 7.85 -8.18
CA PHE A 489 17.37 9.10 -8.82
C PHE A 489 16.25 9.77 -8.05
N ALA A 490 16.40 11.06 -7.75
CA ALA A 490 15.35 11.87 -7.15
C ALA A 490 15.21 13.15 -7.98
N GLY A 491 13.98 13.45 -8.40
CA GLY A 491 13.72 14.58 -9.28
C GLY A 491 12.27 15.00 -9.30
N PHE A 492 11.95 15.95 -10.18
CA PHE A 492 10.60 16.42 -10.41
C PHE A 492 10.33 16.64 -11.90
N TYR A 493 9.06 16.58 -12.28
CA TYR A 493 8.58 16.64 -13.65
C TYR A 493 7.20 17.28 -13.75
N PRO A 494 6.88 18.14 -14.77
CA PRO A 494 7.87 18.79 -15.63
C PRO A 494 8.78 19.74 -14.84
N ALA A 495 9.95 20.11 -15.37
CA ALA A 495 10.84 21.05 -14.69
C ALA A 495 10.32 22.50 -14.73
N GLU A 496 9.69 22.90 -15.85
CA GLU A 496 9.12 24.25 -16.06
C GLU A 496 7.99 24.56 -15.06
N ASP A 497 7.06 23.59 -14.86
CA ASP A 497 5.94 23.68 -13.91
C ASP A 497 5.79 22.35 -13.16
N PRO A 498 6.52 22.14 -12.06
CA PRO A 498 6.58 20.86 -11.38
C PRO A 498 5.23 20.39 -10.87
N GLN A 499 4.77 19.25 -11.38
CA GLN A 499 3.55 18.58 -10.95
C GLN A 499 3.83 17.35 -10.09
N TYR A 500 4.88 16.60 -10.43
CA TYR A 500 5.25 15.36 -9.76
C TYR A 500 6.68 15.42 -9.25
N THR A 501 6.88 15.03 -8.00
CA THR A 501 8.17 14.64 -7.47
C THR A 501 8.27 13.13 -7.54
N ILE A 502 9.36 12.62 -8.14
CA ILE A 502 9.54 11.19 -8.38
C ILE A 502 10.88 10.76 -7.80
N VAL A 503 10.85 9.68 -7.01
CA VAL A 503 12.06 9.03 -6.49
C VAL A 503 12.10 7.60 -6.96
N VAL A 504 13.21 7.19 -7.53
CA VAL A 504 13.56 5.83 -7.94
C VAL A 504 14.72 5.36 -7.09
N LEU A 505 14.55 4.25 -6.42
CA LEU A 505 15.62 3.51 -5.74
C LEU A 505 15.71 2.11 -6.30
N GLN A 506 16.88 1.69 -6.76
CA GLN A 506 17.22 0.29 -7.00
C GLN A 506 18.18 -0.14 -5.89
N ASP A 507 17.74 -1.02 -4.99
CA ASP A 507 18.50 -1.39 -3.81
C ASP A 507 19.34 -2.66 -4.04
N GLY A 508 20.52 -2.71 -3.41
CA GLY A 508 21.37 -3.88 -3.40
C GLY A 508 21.89 -4.34 -4.77
N GLN A 509 22.03 -3.42 -5.74
CA GLN A 509 22.46 -3.75 -7.10
C GLN A 509 23.98 -3.84 -7.21
N THR A 510 24.49 -4.82 -7.96
CA THR A 510 25.88 -4.80 -8.42
C THR A 510 26.04 -4.07 -9.73
N GLN A 511 24.99 -4.10 -10.56
CA GLN A 511 24.86 -3.37 -11.81
C GLN A 511 23.38 -3.36 -12.19
N ALA A 512 22.80 -2.19 -12.46
CA ALA A 512 21.44 -2.09 -12.97
C ALA A 512 21.43 -2.24 -14.50
N ALA A 513 20.42 -2.95 -15.02
CA ALA A 513 20.22 -3.06 -16.47
C ALA A 513 19.77 -1.74 -17.08
N VAL A 514 18.97 -0.96 -16.33
CA VAL A 514 18.45 0.36 -16.68
C VAL A 514 18.83 1.31 -15.54
N SER A 515 19.39 2.48 -15.85
CA SER A 515 19.74 3.46 -14.81
C SER A 515 18.49 4.02 -14.12
N SER A 516 18.59 4.40 -12.84
CA SER A 516 17.46 4.99 -12.11
C SER A 516 16.97 6.30 -12.77
N ALA A 517 17.83 7.04 -13.47
CA ALA A 517 17.45 8.21 -14.26
C ALA A 517 16.62 7.81 -15.50
N ALA A 518 16.98 6.72 -16.17
CA ALA A 518 16.22 6.21 -17.32
C ALA A 518 14.84 5.61 -16.88
N VAL A 519 14.77 4.97 -15.69
CA VAL A 519 13.50 4.53 -15.10
C VAL A 519 12.60 5.73 -14.84
N PHE A 520 13.15 6.80 -14.25
CA PHE A 520 12.43 8.07 -14.06
C PHE A 520 11.90 8.63 -15.39
N ALA A 521 12.75 8.68 -16.43
CA ALA A 521 12.36 9.20 -17.74
C ALA A 521 11.22 8.40 -18.40
N GLN A 522 11.27 7.06 -18.31
CA GLN A 522 10.19 6.20 -18.81
C GLN A 522 8.88 6.47 -18.07
N LEU A 523 8.93 6.66 -16.74
CA LEU A 523 7.74 7.01 -15.96
C LEU A 523 7.21 8.40 -16.34
N CYS A 524 8.08 9.41 -16.47
CA CYS A 524 7.66 10.75 -16.91
C CYS A 524 6.98 10.72 -18.28
N THR A 525 7.51 9.94 -19.23
CA THR A 525 6.88 9.72 -20.53
C THR A 525 5.49 9.10 -20.39
N ALA A 526 5.33 8.08 -19.55
CA ALA A 526 4.02 7.48 -19.28
C ALA A 526 3.05 8.48 -18.63
N LEU A 527 3.51 9.29 -17.67
CA LEU A 527 2.70 10.30 -16.99
C LEU A 527 2.27 11.43 -17.92
N HIS A 528 3.10 11.82 -18.90
CA HIS A 528 2.77 12.84 -19.88
C HIS A 528 1.52 12.49 -20.70
N TRP A 529 1.28 11.21 -20.96
CA TRP A 529 0.11 10.74 -21.70
C TRP A 529 -1.13 10.49 -20.82
N LEU A 530 -1.01 10.66 -19.50
CA LEU A 530 -2.14 10.52 -18.55
C LEU A 530 -2.80 11.87 -18.24
N GLY A 531 -2.12 12.98 -18.46
CA GLY A 531 -2.62 14.35 -18.28
C GLY A 531 -3.00 14.96 -19.59
#